data_eb5daa80a19f8ece1e414efcfa0152e4
#
_entry.id   eb5daa80a19f8ece1e414efcfa0152e4
#
_cell.length_a   1.000
_cell.length_b   1.000
_cell.length_c   1.000
_cell.angle_alpha   90.00
_cell.angle_beta   90.00
_cell.angle_gamma   90.00
#
_symmetry.space_group_name_H-M   'P 1'
#
loop_
_entity.id
_entity.type
_entity.pdbx_description
1 polymer ?
#
loop_
_entity_poly.entity_id
_entity_poly.type
_entity_poly.pdbx_seq_one_letter_code
_entity_poly.pdbx_strand_id
1 'polypeptide(L)'
;TDEVEVRHPGDNEPLAALAFKIMNDPFVGSLTFTRIYSGTMTAGSYIYNSVKDKKERIGRMLLMHSNKREDLKEAHAGDIIALAGLKDTTTGDTLCDASKPIVLENMVFPEPVIELAVEPKTKADVEKMGLALSRLAMEDPSFKVSSDPDSGQTIIKGMGELHLEIIVDRLKREFKVECNVGDPQVAYRETITKPADIEYTHKKQSGGAGQFAKVKIKFEPIEGYDGFEFENTVVGGNVPKEYIPGVERSALGDGSRRAGRLSGYRRQMYP
;
A
#
# COMPACT_ATOMS: atom_id res chain seq x y z
N THR A 1 -4.78 -26.42 -6.42
CA THR A 1 -5.52 -27.72 -6.31
C THR A 1 -6.31 -27.66 -5.02
N ASP A 2 -7.64 -27.81 -5.12
CA ASP A 2 -8.55 -27.79 -3.97
C ASP A 2 -8.57 -29.19 -3.27
N GLU A 3 -7.38 -29.71 -2.98
CA GLU A 3 -7.26 -30.95 -2.21
C GLU A 3 -7.45 -30.62 -0.72
N VAL A 4 -8.46 -31.20 -0.13
CA VAL A 4 -8.74 -31.09 1.31
C VAL A 4 -7.79 -32.01 2.06
N GLU A 5 -6.91 -31.42 2.85
CA GLU A 5 -6.00 -32.14 3.72
C GLU A 5 -6.48 -32.04 5.18
N VAL A 6 -6.41 -33.13 5.92
CA VAL A 6 -6.85 -33.19 7.33
C VAL A 6 -5.63 -33.30 8.24
N ARG A 7 -5.64 -32.55 9.34
CA ARG A 7 -4.69 -32.66 10.45
C ARG A 7 -5.44 -33.08 11.71
N HIS A 8 -4.93 -34.08 12.38
CA HIS A 8 -5.47 -34.51 13.67
C HIS A 8 -4.75 -33.81 14.83
N PRO A 9 -5.45 -33.53 15.93
CA PRO A 9 -4.80 -32.89 17.08
C PRO A 9 -3.88 -33.93 17.76
N GLY A 10 -2.58 -33.77 17.59
CA GLY A 10 -1.55 -34.64 18.16
C GLY A 10 -0.15 -34.10 17.89
N ASP A 11 0.76 -34.35 18.85
CA ASP A 11 2.13 -33.83 18.81
C ASP A 11 3.01 -34.48 17.74
N ASN A 12 2.67 -35.69 17.32
CA ASN A 12 3.38 -36.46 16.29
C ASN A 12 2.92 -36.15 14.85
N GLU A 13 1.86 -35.37 14.71
CA GLU A 13 1.37 -34.92 13.42
C GLU A 13 2.27 -33.80 12.83
N PRO A 14 2.24 -33.59 11.51
CA PRO A 14 2.88 -32.43 10.92
C PRO A 14 2.36 -31.13 11.52
N LEU A 15 3.26 -30.20 11.77
CA LEU A 15 2.90 -28.91 12.38
C LEU A 15 1.93 -28.13 11.50
N ALA A 16 0.84 -27.68 12.12
CA ALA A 16 -0.09 -26.70 11.56
C ALA A 16 -0.57 -25.76 12.67
N ALA A 17 -0.40 -24.46 12.46
CA ALA A 17 -0.72 -23.43 13.41
C ALA A 17 -1.26 -22.18 12.70
N LEU A 18 -2.13 -21.43 13.36
CA LEU A 18 -2.75 -20.21 12.85
C LEU A 18 -2.27 -19.01 13.62
N ALA A 19 -1.69 -18.04 12.93
CA ALA A 19 -1.38 -16.71 13.45
C ALA A 19 -2.67 -15.88 13.47
N PHE A 20 -3.34 -15.77 14.63
CA PHE A 20 -4.67 -15.17 14.71
C PHE A 20 -4.70 -13.73 15.22
N LYS A 21 -3.58 -13.23 15.78
CA LYS A 21 -3.46 -11.84 16.26
C LYS A 21 -2.01 -11.41 16.29
N ILE A 22 -1.76 -10.16 15.92
CA ILE A 22 -0.47 -9.49 16.10
C ILE A 22 -0.64 -8.36 17.13
N MET A 23 0.36 -8.19 17.97
CA MET A 23 0.44 -7.13 18.96
C MET A 23 1.87 -6.56 18.98
N ASN A 24 2.00 -5.25 19.01
CA ASN A 24 3.29 -4.61 19.20
C ASN A 24 3.55 -4.35 20.69
N ASP A 25 4.56 -5.00 21.21
CA ASP A 25 5.00 -4.85 22.58
C ASP A 25 6.19 -3.85 22.63
N PRO A 26 6.18 -2.87 23.55
CA PRO A 26 7.23 -1.85 23.62
C PRO A 26 8.63 -2.42 23.90
N PHE A 27 8.72 -3.60 24.53
CA PHE A 27 9.98 -4.19 24.98
C PHE A 27 10.45 -5.35 24.10
N VAL A 28 9.53 -6.15 23.58
CA VAL A 28 9.84 -7.35 22.78
C VAL A 28 9.72 -7.08 21.29
N GLY A 29 8.95 -6.07 20.90
CA GLY A 29 8.60 -5.81 19.51
C GLY A 29 7.32 -6.52 19.09
N SER A 30 7.23 -6.98 17.84
CA SER A 30 6.05 -7.67 17.35
C SER A 30 5.91 -9.06 17.96
N LEU A 31 4.75 -9.31 18.55
CA LEU A 31 4.32 -10.60 19.08
C LEU A 31 3.19 -11.15 18.20
N THR A 32 3.40 -12.35 17.64
CA THR A 32 2.41 -13.06 16.83
C THR A 32 1.76 -14.13 17.69
N PHE A 33 0.50 -13.92 18.08
CA PHE A 33 -0.28 -14.91 18.80
C PHE A 33 -0.71 -16.01 17.85
N THR A 34 -0.36 -17.25 18.21
CA THR A 34 -0.49 -18.41 17.36
C THR A 34 -1.15 -19.53 18.12
N ARG A 35 -2.16 -20.16 17.51
CA ARG A 35 -2.75 -21.41 18.01
C ARG A 35 -2.17 -22.60 17.22
N ILE A 36 -1.65 -23.59 17.93
CA ILE A 36 -1.15 -24.82 17.36
C ILE A 36 -2.32 -25.81 17.26
N TYR A 37 -2.61 -26.30 16.06
CA TYR A 37 -3.67 -27.27 15.81
C TYR A 37 -3.15 -28.70 15.76
N SER A 38 -1.93 -28.90 15.27
CA SER A 38 -1.25 -30.18 15.19
C SER A 38 0.27 -30.00 15.25
N GLY A 39 0.95 -31.06 15.66
CA GLY A 39 2.42 -31.09 15.74
C GLY A 39 2.98 -30.32 16.94
N THR A 40 4.29 -30.20 16.95
CA THR A 40 5.06 -29.57 18.01
C THR A 40 5.92 -28.44 17.44
N MET A 41 5.98 -27.31 18.14
CA MET A 41 6.77 -26.15 17.75
C MET A 41 7.92 -25.95 18.76
N THR A 42 9.13 -25.72 18.26
CA THR A 42 10.34 -25.55 19.08
C THR A 42 10.94 -24.17 18.89
N ALA A 43 11.35 -23.51 19.98
CA ALA A 43 12.00 -22.22 19.94
C ALA A 43 13.31 -22.26 19.15
N GLY A 44 13.59 -21.26 18.33
CA GLY A 44 14.78 -21.18 17.49
C GLY A 44 14.72 -21.97 16.18
N SER A 45 13.68 -22.80 15.98
CA SER A 45 13.46 -23.54 14.75
C SER A 45 12.97 -22.65 13.61
N TYR A 46 12.88 -23.22 12.42
CA TYR A 46 12.27 -22.58 11.26
C TYR A 46 10.85 -23.06 11.06
N ILE A 47 9.98 -22.14 10.64
CA ILE A 47 8.60 -22.39 10.30
C ILE A 47 8.30 -21.87 8.89
N TYR A 48 7.38 -22.53 8.19
CA TYR A 48 6.96 -22.14 6.85
C TYR A 48 5.60 -21.46 6.90
N ASN A 49 5.53 -20.23 6.35
CA ASN A 49 4.29 -19.52 6.12
C ASN A 49 3.77 -19.90 4.73
N SER A 50 2.75 -20.78 4.70
CA SER A 50 2.20 -21.32 3.46
C SER A 50 1.37 -20.34 2.65
N VAL A 51 0.87 -19.27 3.27
CA VAL A 51 0.10 -18.22 2.59
C VAL A 51 1.02 -17.30 1.79
N LYS A 52 2.21 -17.01 2.32
CA LYS A 52 3.19 -16.08 1.72
C LYS A 52 4.36 -16.78 1.03
N ASP A 53 4.39 -18.11 1.07
CA ASP A 53 5.51 -18.92 0.53
C ASP A 53 6.87 -18.46 1.08
N LYS A 54 6.94 -18.28 2.42
CA LYS A 54 8.13 -17.80 3.10
C LYS A 54 8.50 -18.65 4.29
N LYS A 55 9.81 -18.84 4.49
CA LYS A 55 10.37 -19.50 5.66
C LYS A 55 10.89 -18.46 6.64
N GLU A 56 10.41 -18.52 7.88
CA GLU A 56 10.80 -17.60 8.94
C GLU A 56 11.41 -18.36 10.13
N ARG A 57 12.23 -17.67 10.89
CA ARG A 57 12.83 -18.25 12.10
C ARG A 57 12.04 -17.80 13.32
N ILE A 58 11.64 -18.76 14.15
CA ILE A 58 11.05 -18.51 15.46
C ILE A 58 12.16 -17.99 16.38
N GLY A 59 12.03 -16.75 16.85
CA GLY A 59 12.98 -16.20 17.83
C GLY A 59 12.71 -16.77 19.21
N ARG A 60 11.79 -16.13 19.95
CA ARG A 60 11.33 -16.58 21.26
C ARG A 60 9.90 -17.05 21.18
N MET A 61 9.56 -18.03 21.97
CA MET A 61 8.20 -18.47 22.22
C MET A 61 7.82 -18.11 23.64
N LEU A 62 6.67 -17.50 23.82
CA LEU A 62 6.22 -16.96 25.09
C LEU A 62 4.82 -17.47 25.42
N LEU A 63 4.66 -17.95 26.65
CA LEU A 63 3.35 -18.11 27.28
C LEU A 63 2.98 -16.78 27.93
N MET A 64 1.79 -16.29 27.58
CA MET A 64 1.33 -14.99 28.05
C MET A 64 0.25 -15.13 29.11
N HIS A 65 0.48 -14.55 30.28
CA HIS A 65 -0.50 -14.42 31.35
C HIS A 65 -0.67 -12.93 31.69
N SER A 66 -1.66 -12.29 31.10
CA SER A 66 -1.81 -10.82 31.18
C SER A 66 -0.49 -10.15 30.72
N ASN A 67 0.19 -9.41 31.59
CA ASN A 67 1.47 -8.74 31.31
C ASN A 67 2.71 -9.59 31.68
N LYS A 68 2.51 -10.80 32.21
CA LYS A 68 3.62 -11.71 32.53
C LYS A 68 3.95 -12.56 31.31
N ARG A 69 5.24 -12.75 31.08
CA ARG A 69 5.80 -13.51 29.94
C ARG A 69 6.66 -14.62 30.50
N GLU A 70 6.42 -15.82 30.04
CA GLU A 70 7.20 -17.00 30.38
C GLU A 70 7.78 -17.58 29.10
N ASP A 71 9.10 -17.78 29.06
CA ASP A 71 9.77 -18.35 27.89
C ASP A 71 9.51 -19.85 27.80
N LEU A 72 9.05 -20.29 26.63
CA LEU A 72 8.83 -21.68 26.30
C LEU A 72 9.93 -22.20 25.37
N LYS A 73 10.38 -23.42 25.61
CA LYS A 73 11.29 -24.13 24.71
C LYS A 73 10.51 -24.92 23.64
N GLU A 74 9.36 -25.42 24.00
CA GLU A 74 8.51 -26.28 23.19
C GLU A 74 7.04 -25.96 23.47
N ALA A 75 6.19 -26.11 22.45
CA ALA A 75 4.74 -25.94 22.53
C ALA A 75 4.05 -26.98 21.67
N HIS A 76 2.86 -27.42 22.08
CA HIS A 76 2.17 -28.62 21.61
C HIS A 76 0.82 -28.32 20.97
N ALA A 77 0.24 -29.33 20.32
CA ALA A 77 -1.11 -29.23 19.74
C ALA A 77 -2.14 -28.83 20.81
N GLY A 78 -2.89 -27.74 20.54
CA GLY A 78 -3.86 -27.14 21.44
C GLY A 78 -3.37 -25.88 22.16
N ASP A 79 -2.07 -25.64 22.21
CA ASP A 79 -1.49 -24.47 22.87
C ASP A 79 -1.76 -23.17 22.10
N ILE A 80 -1.88 -22.08 22.87
CA ILE A 80 -1.89 -20.71 22.37
C ILE A 80 -0.66 -20.01 22.92
N ILE A 81 0.23 -19.60 22.04
CA ILE A 81 1.52 -18.99 22.38
C ILE A 81 1.74 -17.70 21.62
N ALA A 82 2.68 -16.88 22.07
CA ALA A 82 3.14 -15.71 21.35
C ALA A 82 4.54 -15.95 20.78
N LEU A 83 4.69 -15.76 19.48
CA LEU A 83 5.96 -15.88 18.76
C LEU A 83 6.57 -14.50 18.58
N ALA A 84 7.83 -14.33 18.96
CA ALA A 84 8.60 -13.13 18.73
C ALA A 84 9.61 -13.36 17.59
N GLY A 85 9.81 -12.33 16.76
CA GLY A 85 10.84 -12.33 15.73
C GLY A 85 10.35 -12.69 14.32
N LEU A 86 9.06 -12.99 14.14
CA LEU A 86 8.47 -13.13 12.82
C LEU A 86 8.33 -11.74 12.17
N LYS A 87 8.73 -11.62 10.91
CA LYS A 87 8.78 -10.34 10.19
C LYS A 87 7.71 -10.20 9.11
N ASP A 88 7.44 -11.29 8.43
CA ASP A 88 6.54 -11.33 7.27
C ASP A 88 5.14 -11.86 7.62
N THR A 89 5.00 -12.59 8.72
CA THR A 89 3.72 -13.16 9.16
C THR A 89 2.72 -12.08 9.55
N THR A 90 1.49 -12.20 9.05
CA THR A 90 0.35 -11.33 9.36
C THR A 90 -0.80 -12.12 9.97
N THR A 91 -1.78 -11.41 10.52
CA THR A 91 -3.00 -12.03 11.07
C THR A 91 -3.76 -12.81 9.99
N GLY A 92 -4.07 -14.07 10.27
CA GLY A 92 -4.72 -15.00 9.35
C GLY A 92 -3.75 -15.94 8.62
N ASP A 93 -2.43 -15.72 8.73
CA ASP A 93 -1.45 -16.59 8.07
C ASP A 93 -1.38 -17.96 8.75
N THR A 94 -1.18 -18.99 7.94
CA THR A 94 -0.92 -20.35 8.40
C THR A 94 0.57 -20.61 8.49
N LEU A 95 1.00 -21.12 9.62
CA LEU A 95 2.37 -21.51 9.92
C LEU A 95 2.45 -23.04 10.03
N CYS A 96 3.26 -23.68 9.20
CA CYS A 96 3.28 -25.14 9.12
C CYS A 96 4.67 -25.72 8.85
N ASP A 97 4.75 -27.05 8.77
CA ASP A 97 5.94 -27.75 8.31
C ASP A 97 6.10 -27.59 6.80
N ALA A 98 7.27 -27.16 6.35
CA ALA A 98 7.58 -26.96 4.93
C ALA A 98 7.51 -28.27 4.11
N SER A 99 7.69 -29.43 4.73
CA SER A 99 7.61 -30.73 4.05
C SER A 99 6.17 -31.19 3.76
N LYS A 100 5.21 -30.66 4.53
CA LYS A 100 3.79 -30.95 4.39
C LYS A 100 2.97 -29.66 4.54
N PRO A 101 3.03 -28.77 3.53
CA PRO A 101 2.36 -27.49 3.60
C PRO A 101 0.84 -27.64 3.60
N ILE A 102 0.18 -26.84 4.40
CA ILE A 102 -1.28 -26.74 4.48
C ILE A 102 -1.67 -25.29 4.66
N VAL A 103 -2.84 -24.91 4.19
CA VAL A 103 -3.48 -23.62 4.49
C VAL A 103 -4.73 -23.89 5.30
N LEU A 104 -4.77 -23.37 6.52
CA LEU A 104 -5.95 -23.41 7.38
C LEU A 104 -7.00 -22.43 6.87
N GLU A 105 -8.19 -22.45 7.47
CA GLU A 105 -9.28 -21.54 7.11
C GLU A 105 -8.81 -20.07 7.09
N ASN A 106 -9.06 -19.39 5.98
CA ASN A 106 -8.71 -17.98 5.85
C ASN A 106 -9.69 -17.10 6.62
N MET A 107 -9.14 -16.19 7.42
CA MET A 107 -9.93 -15.12 8.04
C MET A 107 -10.30 -14.08 7.00
N VAL A 108 -11.61 -13.81 6.84
CA VAL A 108 -12.11 -12.73 5.99
C VAL A 108 -12.34 -11.50 6.84
N PHE A 109 -11.61 -10.43 6.54
CA PHE A 109 -11.78 -9.14 7.19
C PHE A 109 -12.64 -8.22 6.33
N PRO A 110 -13.59 -7.48 6.91
CA PRO A 110 -14.41 -6.54 6.17
C PRO A 110 -13.55 -5.37 5.65
N GLU A 111 -13.92 -4.87 4.47
CA GLU A 111 -13.27 -3.69 3.92
C GLU A 111 -13.65 -2.43 4.73
N PRO A 112 -12.69 -1.52 4.97
CA PRO A 112 -12.95 -0.28 5.66
C PRO A 112 -13.94 0.61 4.90
N VAL A 113 -14.82 1.31 5.65
CA VAL A 113 -15.95 2.07 5.09
C VAL A 113 -15.78 3.58 5.17
N ILE A 114 -14.86 4.07 6.00
CA ILE A 114 -14.56 5.50 6.10
C ILE A 114 -13.06 5.76 5.98
N GLU A 115 -12.72 6.97 5.56
CA GLU A 115 -11.34 7.41 5.41
C GLU A 115 -11.13 8.82 5.93
N LEU A 116 -9.93 9.07 6.47
CA LEU A 116 -9.45 10.36 6.93
C LEU A 116 -8.03 10.61 6.42
N ALA A 117 -7.72 11.88 6.16
CA ALA A 117 -6.36 12.30 5.88
C ALA A 117 -5.63 12.60 7.20
N VAL A 118 -4.40 12.14 7.32
CA VAL A 118 -3.52 12.43 8.45
C VAL A 118 -2.23 13.11 7.98
N GLU A 119 -1.89 14.22 8.62
CA GLU A 119 -0.70 14.99 8.27
C GLU A 119 0.15 15.21 9.54
N PRO A 120 1.46 14.91 9.50
CA PRO A 120 2.33 15.16 10.65
C PRO A 120 2.49 16.66 10.87
N LYS A 121 2.49 17.11 12.12
CA LYS A 121 2.68 18.55 12.44
C LYS A 121 4.09 19.03 12.16
N THR A 122 5.09 18.18 12.27
CA THR A 122 6.49 18.53 12.06
C THR A 122 7.18 17.58 11.08
N LYS A 123 8.27 18.05 10.44
CA LYS A 123 9.08 17.20 9.57
C LYS A 123 9.68 15.99 10.29
N ALA A 124 9.99 16.13 11.58
CA ALA A 124 10.51 15.03 12.41
C ALA A 124 9.46 13.93 12.66
N ASP A 125 8.19 14.27 12.60
CA ASP A 125 7.09 13.32 12.83
C ASP A 125 6.72 12.52 11.56
N VAL A 126 7.18 12.90 10.37
CA VAL A 126 6.88 12.20 9.11
C VAL A 126 7.31 10.73 9.18
N GLU A 127 8.59 10.49 9.49
CA GLU A 127 9.15 9.14 9.58
C GLU A 127 8.52 8.34 10.72
N LYS A 128 8.37 8.96 11.90
CA LYS A 128 7.73 8.34 13.06
C LYS A 128 6.29 7.96 12.78
N MET A 129 5.53 8.82 12.11
CA MET A 129 4.14 8.55 11.72
C MET A 129 4.05 7.35 10.77
N GLY A 130 4.91 7.29 9.75
CA GLY A 130 4.95 6.16 8.82
C GLY A 130 5.22 4.83 9.53
N LEU A 131 6.20 4.79 10.43
CA LEU A 131 6.50 3.60 11.23
C LEU A 131 5.35 3.22 12.18
N ALA A 132 4.75 4.21 12.84
CA ALA A 132 3.63 3.99 13.76
C ALA A 132 2.40 3.43 13.02
N LEU A 133 2.02 4.05 11.89
CA LEU A 133 0.91 3.60 11.07
C LEU A 133 1.13 2.19 10.53
N SER A 134 2.34 1.86 10.09
CA SER A 134 2.68 0.50 9.64
C SER A 134 2.51 -0.53 10.75
N ARG A 135 2.92 -0.21 11.97
CA ARG A 135 2.75 -1.10 13.13
C ARG A 135 1.27 -1.29 13.48
N LEU A 136 0.49 -0.21 13.48
CA LEU A 136 -0.95 -0.28 13.74
C LEU A 136 -1.69 -1.09 12.68
N ALA A 137 -1.32 -0.95 11.40
CA ALA A 137 -1.89 -1.75 10.32
C ALA A 137 -1.52 -3.24 10.38
N MET A 138 -0.37 -3.58 10.98
CA MET A 138 -0.02 -4.98 11.24
C MET A 138 -0.87 -5.60 12.35
N GLU A 139 -1.28 -4.81 13.34
CA GLU A 139 -2.13 -5.27 14.46
C GLU A 139 -3.58 -5.49 14.04
N ASP A 140 -4.09 -4.63 13.17
CA ASP A 140 -5.50 -4.60 12.76
C ASP A 140 -5.66 -4.72 11.24
N PRO A 141 -6.07 -5.88 10.74
CA PRO A 141 -6.27 -6.10 9.30
C PRO A 141 -7.40 -5.27 8.68
N SER A 142 -8.33 -4.74 9.50
CA SER A 142 -9.40 -3.84 9.05
C SER A 142 -8.97 -2.37 8.96
N PHE A 143 -7.78 -2.05 9.46
CA PHE A 143 -7.16 -0.75 9.34
C PHE A 143 -6.19 -0.72 8.16
N LYS A 144 -6.42 0.19 7.21
CA LYS A 144 -5.57 0.34 6.02
C LYS A 144 -4.95 1.73 5.95
N VAL A 145 -3.75 1.79 5.41
CA VAL A 145 -3.00 3.04 5.20
C VAL A 145 -2.59 3.10 3.74
N SER A 146 -2.82 4.23 3.11
CA SER A 146 -2.42 4.49 1.72
C SER A 146 -1.93 5.92 1.57
N SER A 147 -1.15 6.18 0.53
CA SER A 147 -0.82 7.55 0.11
C SER A 147 -1.61 7.87 -1.14
N ASP A 148 -2.32 8.98 -1.12
CA ASP A 148 -3.00 9.48 -2.31
C ASP A 148 -1.96 10.05 -3.29
N PRO A 149 -1.87 9.52 -4.53
CA PRO A 149 -0.86 9.96 -5.50
C PRO A 149 -1.10 11.37 -6.02
N ASP A 150 -2.32 11.88 -5.97
CA ASP A 150 -2.68 13.18 -6.51
C ASP A 150 -2.45 14.31 -5.49
N SER A 151 -2.87 14.14 -4.24
CA SER A 151 -2.66 15.11 -3.16
C SER A 151 -1.36 14.91 -2.37
N GLY A 152 -0.78 13.70 -2.42
CA GLY A 152 0.35 13.31 -1.58
C GLY A 152 0.00 13.08 -0.11
N GLN A 153 -1.29 13.15 0.26
CA GLN A 153 -1.74 12.95 1.63
C GLN A 153 -1.65 11.48 2.05
N THR A 154 -1.38 11.26 3.32
CA THR A 154 -1.51 9.94 3.94
C THR A 154 -2.97 9.73 4.35
N ILE A 155 -3.60 8.73 3.78
CA ILE A 155 -5.00 8.37 4.04
C ILE A 155 -5.04 7.14 4.93
N ILE A 156 -5.78 7.24 6.03
CA ILE A 156 -6.12 6.13 6.91
C ILE A 156 -7.57 5.72 6.70
N LYS A 157 -7.80 4.41 6.63
CA LYS A 157 -9.12 3.84 6.40
C LYS A 157 -9.49 2.88 7.52
N GLY A 158 -10.74 2.93 7.97
CA GLY A 158 -11.22 2.12 9.09
C GLY A 158 -12.71 1.82 9.02
N MET A 159 -13.16 1.02 9.99
CA MET A 159 -14.53 0.51 10.06
C MET A 159 -15.55 1.53 10.55
N GLY A 160 -15.10 2.66 11.08
CA GLY A 160 -15.97 3.70 11.61
C GLY A 160 -15.17 4.83 12.25
N GLU A 161 -15.85 5.93 12.54
CA GLU A 161 -15.27 7.14 13.12
C GLU A 161 -14.53 6.85 14.43
N LEU A 162 -15.16 6.16 15.37
CA LEU A 162 -14.54 5.78 16.65
C LEU A 162 -13.28 4.92 16.45
N HIS A 163 -13.28 4.03 15.45
CA HIS A 163 -12.11 3.22 15.14
C HIS A 163 -10.91 4.12 14.76
N LEU A 164 -11.12 5.06 13.84
CA LEU A 164 -10.06 5.98 13.41
C LEU A 164 -9.64 6.96 14.51
N GLU A 165 -10.58 7.42 15.34
CA GLU A 165 -10.27 8.25 16.52
C GLU A 165 -9.35 7.51 17.50
N ILE A 166 -9.61 6.23 17.78
CA ILE A 166 -8.75 5.39 18.63
C ILE A 166 -7.36 5.22 18.01
N ILE A 167 -7.26 5.01 16.70
CA ILE A 167 -5.97 4.92 16.02
C ILE A 167 -5.18 6.22 16.15
N VAL A 168 -5.81 7.36 15.93
CA VAL A 168 -5.18 8.70 16.11
C VAL A 168 -4.75 8.94 17.55
N ASP A 169 -5.58 8.54 18.52
CA ASP A 169 -5.24 8.65 19.92
C ASP A 169 -4.04 7.75 20.29
N ARG A 170 -3.97 6.53 19.75
CA ARG A 170 -2.81 5.64 19.89
C ARG A 170 -1.53 6.23 19.27
N LEU A 171 -1.62 6.88 18.09
CA LEU A 171 -0.48 7.60 17.50
C LEU A 171 0.09 8.62 18.46
N LYS A 172 -0.76 9.40 19.14
CA LYS A 172 -0.33 10.42 20.10
C LYS A 172 0.21 9.81 21.38
N ARG A 173 -0.52 8.88 22.01
CA ARG A 173 -0.18 8.34 23.34
C ARG A 173 0.95 7.33 23.31
N GLU A 174 0.92 6.36 22.39
CA GLU A 174 1.89 5.27 22.32
C GLU A 174 3.15 5.66 21.55
N PHE A 175 2.98 6.29 20.38
CA PHE A 175 4.08 6.60 19.46
C PHE A 175 4.62 8.02 19.59
N LYS A 176 3.96 8.89 20.38
CA LYS A 176 4.34 10.31 20.56
C LYS A 176 4.42 11.07 19.24
N VAL A 177 3.47 10.81 18.35
CA VAL A 177 3.34 11.47 17.04
C VAL A 177 2.18 12.46 17.09
N GLU A 178 2.47 13.73 16.83
CA GLU A 178 1.46 14.76 16.69
C GLU A 178 1.04 14.89 15.21
N CYS A 179 -0.23 14.75 14.93
CA CYS A 179 -0.79 14.86 13.58
C CYS A 179 -2.06 15.73 13.57
N ASN A 180 -2.31 16.35 12.42
CA ASN A 180 -3.60 16.93 12.06
C ASN A 180 -4.43 15.86 11.37
N VAL A 181 -5.73 15.89 11.62
CA VAL A 181 -6.69 14.95 11.01
C VAL A 181 -7.76 15.78 10.31
N GLY A 182 -8.14 15.36 9.13
CA GLY A 182 -9.18 16.04 8.34
C GLY A 182 -9.73 15.15 7.22
N ASP A 183 -10.63 15.69 6.46
CA ASP A 183 -11.16 15.01 5.28
C ASP A 183 -10.09 14.93 4.18
N PRO A 184 -10.06 13.85 3.39
CA PRO A 184 -9.19 13.75 2.23
C PRO A 184 -9.47 14.88 1.23
N GLN A 185 -8.42 15.39 0.60
CA GLN A 185 -8.59 16.37 -0.47
C GLN A 185 -9.24 15.73 -1.69
N VAL A 186 -10.22 16.40 -2.25
CA VAL A 186 -10.84 15.97 -3.51
C VAL A 186 -9.89 16.28 -4.66
N ALA A 187 -9.45 15.25 -5.36
CA ALA A 187 -8.66 15.41 -6.58
C ALA A 187 -9.59 15.84 -7.73
N TYR A 188 -9.67 17.13 -7.97
CA TYR A 188 -10.41 17.65 -9.12
C TYR A 188 -9.66 17.32 -10.40
N ARG A 189 -10.40 16.84 -11.39
CA ARG A 189 -9.89 16.58 -12.74
C ARG A 189 -10.59 17.50 -13.71
N GLU A 190 -9.82 18.10 -14.62
CA GLU A 190 -10.36 18.95 -15.67
C GLU A 190 -10.44 18.16 -16.97
N THR A 191 -11.49 18.42 -17.76
CA THR A 191 -11.65 17.91 -19.12
C THR A 191 -12.11 19.00 -20.05
N ILE A 192 -11.76 18.92 -21.33
CA ILE A 192 -12.34 19.82 -22.32
C ILE A 192 -13.69 19.27 -22.79
N THR A 193 -14.62 20.18 -22.95
CA THR A 193 -15.98 19.89 -23.41
C THR A 193 -16.22 20.26 -24.88
N LYS A 194 -15.29 21.02 -25.46
CA LYS A 194 -15.38 21.52 -26.85
C LYS A 194 -14.05 21.35 -27.59
N PRO A 195 -14.07 21.07 -28.89
CA PRO A 195 -12.86 21.11 -29.70
C PRO A 195 -12.17 22.49 -29.66
N ALA A 196 -10.86 22.48 -29.66
CA ALA A 196 -10.06 23.71 -29.68
C ALA A 196 -8.86 23.56 -30.63
N ASP A 197 -8.69 24.50 -31.54
CA ASP A 197 -7.52 24.61 -32.41
C ASP A 197 -6.57 25.67 -31.84
N ILE A 198 -5.35 25.28 -31.53
CA ILE A 198 -4.34 26.16 -30.96
C ILE A 198 -3.13 26.19 -31.87
N GLU A 199 -2.73 27.39 -32.30
CA GLU A 199 -1.47 27.66 -32.96
C GLU A 199 -0.55 28.41 -31.99
N TYR A 200 0.61 27.84 -31.68
CA TYR A 200 1.56 28.45 -30.76
C TYR A 200 2.91 28.64 -31.46
N THR A 201 3.44 29.85 -31.35
CA THR A 201 4.78 30.20 -31.85
C THR A 201 5.68 30.58 -30.70
N HIS A 202 6.71 29.77 -30.46
CA HIS A 202 7.78 30.11 -29.53
C HIS A 202 8.89 30.84 -30.29
N LYS A 203 9.15 32.11 -29.94
CA LYS A 203 10.26 32.88 -30.50
C LYS A 203 10.99 33.54 -29.34
N LYS A 204 12.23 33.14 -29.10
CA LYS A 204 13.06 33.73 -28.04
C LYS A 204 14.45 34.02 -28.62
N GLN A 205 14.90 35.24 -28.49
CA GLN A 205 16.24 35.66 -28.90
C GLN A 205 16.83 36.54 -27.78
N SER A 206 17.78 35.99 -27.06
CA SER A 206 18.50 36.69 -26.00
C SER A 206 20.00 36.42 -26.15
N GLY A 207 20.65 37.13 -27.07
CA GLY A 207 22.11 37.05 -27.29
C GLY A 207 22.59 35.64 -27.73
N GLY A 208 22.96 35.46 -28.99
CA GLY A 208 23.40 34.18 -29.54
C GLY A 208 22.35 33.48 -30.43
N ALA A 209 22.40 32.15 -30.51
CA ALA A 209 21.45 31.36 -31.33
C ALA A 209 20.02 31.48 -30.77
N GLY A 210 19.11 32.02 -31.58
CA GLY A 210 17.70 32.16 -31.23
C GLY A 210 16.98 30.81 -31.18
N GLN A 211 15.89 30.73 -30.39
CA GLN A 211 14.98 29.58 -30.34
C GLN A 211 13.73 29.95 -31.15
N PHE A 212 13.33 29.06 -32.04
CA PHE A 212 12.10 29.20 -32.79
C PHE A 212 11.41 27.85 -32.92
N ALA A 213 10.12 27.80 -32.59
CA ALA A 213 9.27 26.66 -32.84
C ALA A 213 7.84 27.14 -33.09
N LYS A 214 7.19 26.57 -34.08
CA LYS A 214 5.79 26.83 -34.38
C LYS A 214 5.05 25.49 -34.46
N VAL A 215 3.97 25.35 -33.68
CA VAL A 215 3.15 24.14 -33.70
C VAL A 215 1.66 24.51 -33.76
N LYS A 216 0.90 23.73 -34.51
CA LYS A 216 -0.55 23.80 -34.55
C LYS A 216 -1.09 22.49 -34.02
N ILE A 217 -1.96 22.56 -33.02
CA ILE A 217 -2.51 21.38 -32.32
C ILE A 217 -4.01 21.55 -32.23
N LYS A 218 -4.74 20.50 -32.60
CA LYS A 218 -6.17 20.38 -32.38
C LYS A 218 -6.42 19.50 -31.16
N PHE A 219 -7.24 19.98 -30.23
CA PHE A 219 -7.70 19.26 -29.07
C PHE A 219 -9.16 18.90 -29.24
N GLU A 220 -9.51 17.64 -29.05
CA GLU A 220 -10.89 17.16 -29.16
C GLU A 220 -11.24 16.33 -27.92
N PRO A 221 -12.46 16.48 -27.34
CA PRO A 221 -12.93 15.60 -26.30
C PRO A 221 -13.18 14.20 -26.86
N ILE A 222 -12.86 13.16 -26.07
CA ILE A 222 -13.16 11.77 -26.41
C ILE A 222 -14.23 11.29 -25.41
N GLU A 223 -15.41 10.96 -25.91
CA GLU A 223 -16.50 10.46 -25.08
C GLU A 223 -16.23 9.02 -24.63
N GLY A 224 -16.46 8.75 -23.33
CA GLY A 224 -16.38 7.39 -22.78
C GLY A 224 -14.97 6.83 -22.62
N TYR A 225 -13.91 7.64 -22.72
CA TYR A 225 -12.54 7.24 -22.57
C TYR A 225 -11.79 8.08 -21.52
N ASP A 226 -11.31 7.43 -20.48
CA ASP A 226 -10.49 8.04 -19.43
C ASP A 226 -8.99 7.92 -19.79
N GLY A 227 -8.56 8.63 -20.83
CA GLY A 227 -7.19 8.55 -21.28
C GLY A 227 -6.81 9.69 -22.22
N PHE A 228 -5.61 9.58 -22.76
CA PHE A 228 -5.05 10.53 -23.69
C PHE A 228 -4.64 9.78 -24.96
N GLU A 229 -5.10 10.23 -26.11
CA GLU A 229 -4.64 9.76 -27.42
C GLU A 229 -3.88 10.88 -28.14
N PHE A 230 -2.76 10.52 -28.76
CA PHE A 230 -1.99 11.42 -29.59
C PHE A 230 -1.96 10.89 -31.01
N GLU A 231 -2.44 11.69 -31.96
CA GLU A 231 -2.42 11.38 -33.37
C GLU A 231 -1.51 12.38 -34.11
N ASN A 232 -0.55 11.87 -34.86
CA ASN A 232 0.32 12.69 -35.68
C ASN A 232 -0.22 12.75 -37.10
N THR A 233 -0.72 13.91 -37.52
CA THR A 233 -1.26 14.17 -38.86
C THR A 233 -0.30 15.01 -39.73
N VAL A 234 0.96 15.22 -39.27
CA VAL A 234 1.94 16.01 -40.03
C VAL A 234 2.29 15.29 -41.36
N VAL A 235 2.09 15.98 -42.46
CA VAL A 235 2.42 15.52 -43.83
C VAL A 235 3.57 16.34 -44.39
N GLY A 236 4.44 15.71 -45.18
CA GLY A 236 5.47 16.43 -45.96
C GLY A 236 6.73 16.85 -45.15
N GLY A 237 6.92 16.33 -43.93
CA GLY A 237 8.14 16.61 -43.14
C GLY A 237 8.25 18.02 -42.56
N ASN A 238 7.14 18.76 -42.49
CA ASN A 238 7.09 20.12 -41.95
C ASN A 238 7.52 20.21 -40.48
N VAL A 239 7.35 19.11 -39.73
CA VAL A 239 7.94 18.92 -38.40
C VAL A 239 8.86 17.70 -38.46
N PRO A 240 10.17 17.83 -38.19
CA PRO A 240 11.07 16.69 -38.15
C PRO A 240 10.60 15.64 -37.15
N LYS A 241 10.68 14.36 -37.52
CA LYS A 241 10.16 13.22 -36.72
C LYS A 241 10.73 13.18 -35.30
N GLU A 242 11.94 13.68 -35.10
CA GLU A 242 12.62 13.73 -33.81
C GLU A 242 11.98 14.67 -32.78
N TYR A 243 11.20 15.68 -33.23
CA TYR A 243 10.52 16.63 -32.35
C TYR A 243 9.09 16.20 -31.97
N ILE A 244 8.49 15.25 -32.69
CA ILE A 244 7.13 14.78 -32.44
C ILE A 244 6.95 14.21 -31.02
N PRO A 245 7.86 13.33 -30.51
CA PRO A 245 7.76 12.84 -29.12
C PRO A 245 7.86 13.94 -28.08
N GLY A 246 8.57 15.05 -28.39
CA GLY A 246 8.65 16.21 -27.51
C GLY A 246 7.32 16.93 -27.39
N VAL A 247 6.58 17.06 -28.50
CA VAL A 247 5.25 17.67 -28.51
C VAL A 247 4.25 16.81 -27.76
N GLU A 248 4.26 15.49 -28.00
CA GLU A 248 3.43 14.53 -27.28
C GLU A 248 3.66 14.58 -25.79
N ARG A 249 4.92 14.58 -25.36
CA ARG A 249 5.30 14.67 -23.94
C ARG A 249 4.90 16.00 -23.30
N SER A 250 5.07 17.13 -24.03
CA SER A 250 4.63 18.45 -23.57
C SER A 250 3.13 18.54 -23.42
N ALA A 251 2.44 17.73 -24.17
CA ALA A 251 1.00 17.63 -24.18
C ALA A 251 0.41 16.84 -23.03
N LEU A 252 1.09 15.79 -22.63
CA LEU A 252 0.73 15.07 -21.42
C LEU A 252 0.85 15.96 -20.15
N GLY A 253 1.54 17.10 -20.29
CA GLY A 253 1.80 17.99 -19.17
C GLY A 253 2.81 17.38 -18.20
N ASP A 254 3.50 18.21 -17.47
CA ASP A 254 4.25 17.76 -16.29
C ASP A 254 3.21 17.49 -15.19
N GLY A 255 2.71 16.26 -15.13
CA GLY A 255 1.66 15.80 -14.22
C GLY A 255 2.01 15.94 -12.73
N SER A 256 3.18 16.52 -12.44
CA SER A 256 3.67 16.73 -11.07
C SER A 256 3.41 18.14 -10.52
N ARG A 257 2.88 19.10 -11.31
CA ARG A 257 2.88 20.52 -10.85
C ARG A 257 1.59 21.32 -11.01
N ARG A 258 0.49 20.76 -11.53
CA ARG A 258 -0.81 21.47 -11.54
C ARG A 258 -1.95 20.52 -11.22
N ALA A 259 -2.78 20.91 -10.26
CA ALA A 259 -4.06 20.30 -10.00
C ALA A 259 -4.89 20.28 -11.30
N GLY A 260 -5.14 19.07 -11.85
CA GLY A 260 -5.91 18.89 -13.07
C GLY A 260 -5.20 17.96 -14.05
N ARG A 261 -5.42 16.66 -13.92
CA ARG A 261 -5.19 15.73 -15.04
C ARG A 261 -6.27 15.99 -16.07
N LEU A 262 -5.83 16.38 -17.27
CA LEU A 262 -6.70 16.43 -18.44
C LEU A 262 -6.94 14.99 -18.90
N SER A 263 -8.10 14.43 -18.58
CA SER A 263 -8.52 13.13 -19.09
C SER A 263 -9.45 13.32 -20.29
N GLY A 264 -9.21 12.58 -21.37
CA GLY A 264 -10.09 12.51 -22.53
C GLY A 264 -9.77 13.45 -23.66
N TYR A 265 -8.57 13.38 -24.27
CA TYR A 265 -8.24 14.21 -25.45
C TYR A 265 -7.72 13.41 -26.63
N ARG A 266 -8.28 13.69 -27.79
CA ARG A 266 -7.68 13.35 -29.07
C ARG A 266 -6.90 14.56 -29.58
N ARG A 267 -5.64 14.38 -30.00
CA ARG A 267 -4.81 15.42 -30.57
C ARG A 267 -4.53 15.13 -32.03
N GLN A 268 -4.76 16.13 -32.85
CA GLN A 268 -4.29 16.12 -34.24
C GLN A 268 -3.28 17.25 -34.41
N MET A 269 -2.11 16.95 -34.94
CA MET A 269 -1.15 17.95 -35.37
C MET A 269 -1.33 18.21 -36.86
N TYR A 270 -1.42 19.48 -37.24
CA TYR A 270 -1.39 19.94 -38.62
C TYR A 270 -0.06 20.61 -38.92
N PRO A 271 0.42 20.55 -40.18
CA PRO A 271 1.69 21.15 -40.59
C PRO A 271 1.70 22.68 -40.45
#